data_4b8e928f60766f62b7c4e5a011ecc73a
#
_entry.id   4b8e928f60766f62b7c4e5a011ecc73a
#
_cell.length_a   1.000
_cell.length_b   1.000
_cell.length_c   1.000
_cell.angle_alpha   90.00
_cell.angle_beta   90.00
_cell.angle_gamma   90.00
#
_symmetry.space_group_name_H-M   'P 1'
#
loop_
_entity.id
_entity.type
_entity.pdbx_description
1 polymer ?
#
loop_
_entity_poly.entity_id
_entity_poly.type
_entity_poly.pdbx_seq_one_letter_code
_entity_poly.pdbx_strand_id
1 'polypeptide(L)'
;MFKFILIISLCFFSFSSFSQEDQPKENQILFPEYNLDDCLKNFDIKKTSKRRSAKTLSRSVQRIMADVFPLLEEEQWDEALLLLDQIKGLEKATDTDLAQMWYYYAYVHFSQDNLRLAKYDYQQFLAIPDTDPRLKAGVIFSLAQIAYSSEDY
;
A
#
# COMPACT_ATOMS: atom_id res chain seq x y z
N MET A 1 35.45 -43.36 -16.36
CA MET A 1 36.04 -43.36 -17.75
C MET A 1 34.92 -42.89 -18.67
N PHE A 2 34.97 -41.67 -19.16
CA PHE A 2 34.62 -41.30 -20.52
C PHE A 2 34.77 -39.79 -20.69
N LYS A 3 35.52 -39.48 -21.63
CA LYS A 3 36.19 -38.28 -22.06
C LYS A 3 35.29 -37.10 -22.36
N PHE A 4 35.66 -35.95 -21.81
CA PHE A 4 35.30 -34.62 -22.28
C PHE A 4 35.82 -34.42 -23.72
N ILE A 5 34.95 -34.00 -24.60
CA ILE A 5 35.36 -33.40 -25.88
C ILE A 5 34.87 -31.97 -25.90
N LEU A 6 35.82 -31.09 -25.80
CA LEU A 6 35.76 -29.66 -25.91
C LEU A 6 35.68 -29.31 -27.40
N ILE A 7 34.57 -28.73 -27.85
CA ILE A 7 34.48 -28.10 -29.15
C ILE A 7 34.25 -26.60 -28.95
N ILE A 8 35.37 -25.89 -29.02
CA ILE A 8 35.39 -24.45 -29.16
C ILE A 8 35.12 -24.13 -30.62
N SER A 9 33.92 -23.68 -30.96
CA SER A 9 33.60 -23.10 -32.26
C SER A 9 33.66 -21.59 -32.16
N LEU A 10 34.73 -21.04 -32.68
CA LEU A 10 34.94 -19.63 -32.96
C LEU A 10 33.97 -19.20 -34.07
N CYS A 11 32.87 -18.54 -33.70
CA CYS A 11 32.11 -17.74 -34.65
C CYS A 11 32.48 -16.27 -34.47
N PHE A 12 33.44 -15.85 -35.31
CA PHE A 12 33.61 -14.45 -35.65
C PHE A 12 32.35 -14.00 -36.36
N PHE A 13 31.48 -13.26 -35.64
CA PHE A 13 30.38 -12.56 -36.29
C PHE A 13 30.78 -11.10 -36.48
N SER A 14 30.91 -10.76 -37.74
CA SER A 14 31.18 -9.43 -38.27
C SER A 14 30.24 -8.42 -37.67
N PHE A 15 30.80 -7.39 -37.05
CA PHE A 15 30.10 -6.22 -36.59
C PHE A 15 29.71 -5.38 -37.82
N SER A 16 28.55 -5.68 -38.39
CA SER A 16 27.92 -4.84 -39.40
C SER A 16 27.32 -3.63 -38.74
N SER A 17 27.75 -2.46 -39.15
CA SER A 17 27.20 -1.16 -38.80
C SER A 17 25.68 -1.16 -38.89
N PHE A 18 25.01 -1.21 -37.73
CA PHE A 18 23.59 -0.97 -37.69
C PHE A 18 23.39 0.54 -37.69
N SER A 19 22.91 1.02 -38.81
CA SER A 19 22.43 2.40 -39.00
C SER A 19 21.48 2.77 -37.87
N GLN A 20 21.73 3.92 -37.29
CA GLN A 20 20.88 4.57 -36.32
C GLN A 20 19.57 4.98 -37.06
N GLU A 21 18.60 4.10 -37.02
CA GLU A 21 17.27 4.34 -37.55
C GLU A 21 16.49 5.19 -36.52
N ASP A 22 15.94 6.30 -37.01
CA ASP A 22 15.19 7.30 -36.28
C ASP A 22 14.28 6.71 -35.21
N GLN A 23 14.64 6.95 -33.94
CA GLN A 23 13.66 6.77 -32.86
C GLN A 23 12.54 7.82 -33.03
N PRO A 24 11.27 7.42 -32.98
CA PRO A 24 10.19 8.39 -32.95
C PRO A 24 10.40 9.28 -31.72
N LYS A 25 10.38 10.58 -31.93
CA LYS A 25 10.46 11.59 -30.88
C LYS A 25 9.38 11.27 -29.85
N GLU A 26 9.82 10.64 -28.77
CA GLU A 26 9.03 10.46 -27.57
C GLU A 26 8.53 11.86 -27.18
N ASN A 27 7.19 12.02 -27.21
CA ASN A 27 6.56 13.22 -26.69
C ASN A 27 7.08 13.40 -25.26
N GLN A 28 8.06 14.28 -25.10
CA GLN A 28 8.47 14.75 -23.79
C GLN A 28 7.21 15.38 -23.18
N ILE A 29 6.51 14.60 -22.38
CA ILE A 29 5.56 15.13 -21.41
C ILE A 29 6.43 16.03 -20.54
N LEU A 30 6.35 17.34 -20.82
CA LEU A 30 7.06 18.37 -20.09
C LEU A 30 6.45 18.38 -18.69
N PHE A 31 6.96 17.50 -17.81
CA PHE A 31 6.70 17.67 -16.39
C PHE A 31 7.26 19.05 -16.02
N PRO A 32 6.44 19.94 -15.47
CA PRO A 32 6.96 21.22 -15.01
C PRO A 32 8.14 20.90 -14.08
N GLU A 33 9.29 21.50 -14.35
CA GLU A 33 10.50 21.33 -13.56
C GLU A 33 10.15 21.70 -12.12
N TYR A 34 9.85 20.68 -11.29
CA TYR A 34 9.56 20.89 -9.88
C TYR A 34 10.86 21.34 -9.24
N ASN A 35 10.94 22.63 -8.97
CA ASN A 35 12.04 23.18 -8.21
C ASN A 35 11.95 22.66 -6.77
N LEU A 36 12.78 21.67 -6.47
CA LEU A 36 12.85 21.03 -5.16
C LEU A 36 13.10 22.05 -4.04
N ASP A 37 13.84 23.13 -4.34
CA ASP A 37 14.14 24.19 -3.40
C ASP A 37 12.90 25.02 -3.03
N ASP A 38 11.93 25.19 -3.93
CA ASP A 38 10.67 25.86 -3.62
C ASP A 38 9.73 24.96 -2.80
N CYS A 39 9.74 23.65 -3.04
CA CYS A 39 9.08 22.69 -2.18
C CYS A 39 9.66 22.71 -0.76
N LEU A 40 10.97 22.75 -0.63
CA LEU A 40 11.66 22.73 0.67
C LEU A 40 11.49 24.05 1.44
N LYS A 41 11.44 25.20 0.76
CA LYS A 41 11.19 26.52 1.39
C LYS A 41 9.79 26.63 2.00
N ASN A 42 8.80 25.98 1.38
CA ASN A 42 7.41 25.96 1.87
C ASN A 42 7.18 24.88 2.92
N PHE A 43 8.13 23.97 3.12
CA PHE A 43 8.05 22.92 4.14
C PHE A 43 8.61 23.44 5.47
N ASP A 44 7.81 24.23 6.19
CA ASP A 44 8.17 24.74 7.52
C ASP A 44 8.12 23.59 8.55
N ILE A 45 9.24 22.87 8.67
CA ILE A 45 9.41 21.73 9.60
C ILE A 45 9.20 22.16 11.06
N LYS A 46 9.32 23.45 11.37
CA LYS A 46 9.18 23.96 12.74
C LYS A 46 7.73 23.99 13.25
N LYS A 47 6.73 24.00 12.36
CA LYS A 47 5.31 24.04 12.74
C LYS A 47 4.66 22.67 13.01
N THR A 48 5.32 21.58 12.62
CA THR A 48 4.76 20.22 12.81
C THR A 48 5.10 19.58 14.14
N SER A 49 5.86 20.25 15.00
CA SER A 49 6.28 19.73 16.31
C SER A 49 5.22 19.86 17.42
N LYS A 50 3.95 20.18 17.10
CA LYS A 50 2.89 19.91 18.03
C LYS A 50 2.78 18.40 18.13
N ARG A 51 3.34 17.81 19.20
CA ARG A 51 3.16 16.39 19.53
C ARG A 51 1.66 16.10 19.48
N ARG A 52 1.21 15.57 18.33
CA ARG A 52 -0.11 14.97 18.27
C ARG A 52 -0.03 13.80 19.21
N SER A 53 -0.78 13.88 20.32
CA SER A 53 -0.99 12.73 21.18
C SER A 53 -1.41 11.58 20.26
N ALA A 54 -0.62 10.51 20.24
CA ALA A 54 -1.00 9.33 19.50
C ALA A 54 -2.37 8.91 20.04
N LYS A 55 -3.38 8.94 19.17
CA LYS A 55 -4.70 8.46 19.54
C LYS A 55 -4.57 6.97 19.79
N THR A 56 -4.76 6.55 21.04
CA THR A 56 -4.66 5.15 21.45
C THR A 56 -6.02 4.49 21.30
N LEU A 57 -6.01 3.22 20.94
CA LEU A 57 -7.20 2.38 20.94
C LEU A 57 -7.79 2.28 22.34
N SER A 58 -9.10 2.18 22.43
CA SER A 58 -9.80 1.87 23.70
C SER A 58 -9.36 0.50 24.22
N ARG A 59 -9.44 0.30 25.55
CA ARG A 59 -9.03 -0.97 26.17
C ARG A 59 -9.79 -2.21 25.66
N SER A 60 -11.07 -2.02 25.33
CA SER A 60 -11.91 -3.07 24.75
C SER A 60 -11.38 -3.48 23.37
N VAL A 61 -11.11 -2.50 22.52
CA VAL A 61 -10.57 -2.77 21.18
C VAL A 61 -9.14 -3.31 21.21
N GLN A 62 -8.30 -2.84 22.14
CA GLN A 62 -6.96 -3.42 22.33
C GLN A 62 -7.01 -4.94 22.63
N ARG A 63 -7.98 -5.39 23.42
CA ARG A 63 -8.15 -6.83 23.71
C ARG A 63 -8.60 -7.59 22.48
N ILE A 64 -9.63 -7.09 21.78
CA ILE A 64 -10.10 -7.70 20.53
C ILE A 64 -8.95 -7.80 19.53
N MET A 65 -8.18 -6.73 19.36
CA MET A 65 -7.05 -6.72 18.43
C MET A 65 -5.94 -7.70 18.82
N ALA A 66 -5.72 -7.91 20.14
CA ALA A 66 -4.76 -8.91 20.60
C ALA A 66 -5.14 -10.33 20.19
N ASP A 67 -6.45 -10.61 20.09
CA ASP A 67 -6.96 -11.90 19.63
C ASP A 67 -7.04 -11.97 18.09
N VAL A 68 -7.21 -10.83 17.40
CA VAL A 68 -7.23 -10.75 15.93
C VAL A 68 -5.84 -11.01 15.32
N PHE A 69 -4.77 -10.47 15.92
CA PHE A 69 -3.44 -10.57 15.31
C PHE A 69 -2.94 -12.01 15.07
N PRO A 70 -3.06 -12.95 16.01
CA PRO A 70 -2.71 -14.35 15.75
C PRO A 70 -3.49 -14.95 14.61
N LEU A 71 -4.80 -14.66 14.50
CA LEU A 71 -5.65 -15.17 13.43
C LEU A 71 -5.21 -14.64 12.05
N LEU A 72 -4.77 -13.38 11.98
CA LEU A 72 -4.22 -12.82 10.74
C LEU A 72 -2.89 -13.48 10.35
N GLU A 73 -2.04 -13.82 11.32
CA GLU A 73 -0.77 -14.52 11.08
C GLU A 73 -1.00 -15.98 10.61
N GLU A 74 -2.06 -16.60 11.10
CA GLU A 74 -2.46 -17.97 10.75
C GLU A 74 -3.40 -18.03 9.53
N GLU A 75 -3.67 -16.91 8.89
CA GLU A 75 -4.59 -16.76 7.74
C GLU A 75 -6.02 -17.23 8.03
N GLN A 76 -6.44 -17.18 9.30
CA GLN A 76 -7.80 -17.51 9.73
C GLN A 76 -8.73 -16.30 9.53
N TRP A 77 -9.02 -16.01 8.25
CA TRP A 77 -9.68 -14.77 7.84
C TRP A 77 -11.10 -14.62 8.38
N ASP A 78 -11.89 -15.69 8.36
CA ASP A 78 -13.30 -15.64 8.78
C ASP A 78 -13.42 -15.37 10.29
N GLU A 79 -12.57 -16.02 11.09
CA GLU A 79 -12.51 -15.82 12.52
C GLU A 79 -12.02 -14.41 12.86
N ALA A 80 -11.03 -13.90 12.14
CA ALA A 80 -10.55 -12.52 12.30
C ALA A 80 -11.66 -11.51 12.01
N LEU A 81 -12.44 -11.70 10.93
CA LEU A 81 -13.59 -10.85 10.59
C LEU A 81 -14.67 -10.86 11.68
N LEU A 82 -14.97 -12.04 12.25
CA LEU A 82 -15.94 -12.16 13.36
C LEU A 82 -15.51 -11.37 14.60
N LEU A 83 -14.20 -11.36 14.92
CA LEU A 83 -13.70 -10.56 16.03
C LEU A 83 -13.73 -9.07 15.71
N LEU A 84 -13.39 -8.68 14.49
CA LEU A 84 -13.46 -7.30 14.05
C LEU A 84 -14.90 -6.77 14.10
N ASP A 85 -15.91 -7.61 13.76
CA ASP A 85 -17.33 -7.22 13.86
C ASP A 85 -17.76 -6.84 15.29
N GLN A 86 -17.14 -7.39 16.32
CA GLN A 86 -17.42 -7.01 17.69
C GLN A 86 -17.12 -5.54 17.96
N ILE A 87 -16.16 -4.95 17.24
CA ILE A 87 -15.81 -3.54 17.39
C ILE A 87 -16.96 -2.65 16.92
N LYS A 88 -17.68 -3.03 15.86
CA LYS A 88 -18.88 -2.31 15.38
C LYS A 88 -19.98 -2.25 16.42
N GLY A 89 -20.10 -3.30 17.23
CA GLY A 89 -21.11 -3.42 18.29
C GLY A 89 -20.81 -2.63 19.57
N LEU A 90 -19.60 -2.03 19.68
CA LEU A 90 -19.24 -1.28 20.87
C LEU A 90 -19.92 0.10 20.90
N GLU A 91 -20.76 0.35 21.89
CA GLU A 91 -21.46 1.64 22.06
C GLU A 91 -20.50 2.85 22.20
N LYS A 92 -19.28 2.61 22.64
CA LYS A 92 -18.26 3.64 22.91
C LYS A 92 -17.03 3.51 22.04
N ALA A 93 -17.18 2.94 20.85
CA ALA A 93 -16.09 2.90 19.87
C ALA A 93 -15.72 4.34 19.46
N THR A 94 -14.42 4.64 19.54
CA THR A 94 -13.90 5.94 19.10
C THR A 94 -13.62 5.91 17.59
N ASP A 95 -13.45 7.08 16.97
CA ASP A 95 -13.02 7.17 15.57
C ASP A 95 -11.73 6.39 15.32
N THR A 96 -10.81 6.40 16.29
CA THR A 96 -9.56 5.62 16.21
C THR A 96 -9.82 4.12 16.21
N ASP A 97 -10.77 3.65 17.03
CA ASP A 97 -11.16 2.24 17.07
C ASP A 97 -11.79 1.79 15.75
N LEU A 98 -12.71 2.60 15.23
CA LEU A 98 -13.37 2.33 13.95
C LEU A 98 -12.37 2.39 12.77
N ALA A 99 -11.44 3.34 12.79
CA ALA A 99 -10.40 3.41 11.76
C ALA A 99 -9.53 2.14 11.76
N GLN A 100 -9.12 1.68 12.95
CA GLN A 100 -8.33 0.45 13.05
C GLN A 100 -9.11 -0.77 12.54
N MET A 101 -10.37 -0.88 12.90
CA MET A 101 -11.26 -1.93 12.43
C MET A 101 -11.36 -1.94 10.89
N TRP A 102 -11.71 -0.80 10.27
CA TRP A 102 -11.81 -0.72 8.80
C TRP A 102 -10.51 -1.01 8.09
N TYR A 103 -9.38 -0.59 8.67
CA TYR A 103 -8.07 -0.91 8.13
C TYR A 103 -7.82 -2.42 8.05
N TYR A 104 -8.16 -3.17 9.12
CA TYR A 104 -7.97 -4.63 9.13
C TYR A 104 -9.03 -5.38 8.33
N TYR A 105 -10.26 -4.88 8.22
CA TYR A 105 -11.22 -5.41 7.25
C TYR A 105 -10.65 -5.35 5.82
N ALA A 106 -10.17 -4.18 5.45
CA ALA A 106 -9.57 -3.99 4.14
C ALA A 106 -8.35 -4.88 3.91
N TYR A 107 -7.52 -5.06 4.94
CA TYR A 107 -6.36 -5.94 4.89
C TYR A 107 -6.78 -7.40 4.64
N VAL A 108 -7.76 -7.91 5.38
CA VAL A 108 -8.26 -9.28 5.21
C VAL A 108 -8.84 -9.48 3.82
N HIS A 109 -9.73 -8.60 3.37
CA HIS A 109 -10.32 -8.71 2.04
C HIS A 109 -9.29 -8.58 0.92
N PHE A 110 -8.27 -7.73 1.09
CA PHE A 110 -7.17 -7.62 0.14
C PHE A 110 -6.34 -8.91 0.08
N SER A 111 -6.05 -9.53 1.24
CA SER A 111 -5.33 -10.81 1.32
C SER A 111 -6.09 -11.97 0.70
N GLN A 112 -7.42 -11.92 0.72
CA GLN A 112 -8.30 -12.88 0.05
C GLN A 112 -8.55 -12.57 -1.44
N ASP A 113 -7.84 -11.60 -2.02
CA ASP A 113 -8.04 -11.11 -3.40
C ASP A 113 -9.45 -10.55 -3.67
N ASN A 114 -10.18 -10.22 -2.60
CA ASN A 114 -11.49 -9.59 -2.71
C ASN A 114 -11.35 -8.07 -2.84
N LEU A 115 -10.80 -7.64 -3.96
CA LEU A 115 -10.41 -6.24 -4.20
C LEU A 115 -11.59 -5.27 -4.10
N ARG A 116 -12.82 -5.72 -4.45
CA ARG A 116 -14.02 -4.89 -4.35
C ARG A 116 -14.38 -4.56 -2.91
N LEU A 117 -14.34 -5.53 -2.01
CA LEU A 117 -14.59 -5.30 -0.58
C LEU A 117 -13.44 -4.53 0.06
N ALA A 118 -12.19 -4.89 -0.26
CA ALA A 118 -11.03 -4.15 0.22
C ALA A 118 -11.09 -2.65 -0.16
N LYS A 119 -11.46 -2.33 -1.41
CA LYS A 119 -11.68 -0.93 -1.86
C LYS A 119 -12.74 -0.23 -1.02
N TYR A 120 -13.87 -0.88 -0.77
CA TYR A 120 -14.95 -0.33 0.05
C TYR A 120 -14.46 -0.03 1.48
N ASP A 121 -13.79 -0.98 2.13
CA ASP A 121 -13.34 -0.84 3.52
C ASP A 121 -12.25 0.25 3.67
N TYR A 122 -11.33 0.33 2.71
CA TYR A 122 -10.36 1.43 2.67
C TYR A 122 -11.03 2.79 2.50
N GLN A 123 -12.12 2.87 1.74
CA GLN A 123 -12.90 4.10 1.62
C GLN A 123 -13.60 4.46 2.94
N GLN A 124 -14.12 3.47 3.68
CA GLN A 124 -14.68 3.70 5.03
C GLN A 124 -13.61 4.22 6.00
N PHE A 125 -12.40 3.64 5.96
CA PHE A 125 -11.27 4.15 6.73
C PHE A 125 -10.96 5.61 6.40
N LEU A 126 -10.92 5.99 5.12
CA LEU A 126 -10.63 7.36 4.70
C LEU A 126 -11.73 8.37 5.06
N ALA A 127 -12.97 7.92 5.22
CA ALA A 127 -14.09 8.75 5.64
C ALA A 127 -14.00 9.17 7.12
N ILE A 128 -13.20 8.46 7.94
CA ILE A 128 -13.03 8.80 9.35
C ILE A 128 -12.08 10.01 9.48
N PRO A 129 -12.52 11.08 10.18
CA PRO A 129 -11.71 12.26 10.36
C PRO A 129 -10.49 11.97 11.26
N ASP A 130 -9.42 12.73 11.07
CA ASP A 130 -8.24 12.72 11.95
C ASP A 130 -7.56 11.34 12.14
N THR A 131 -7.61 10.46 11.16
CA THR A 131 -6.86 9.18 11.15
C THR A 131 -5.34 9.42 11.11
N ASP A 132 -4.57 8.42 11.54
CA ASP A 132 -3.10 8.50 11.50
C ASP A 132 -2.62 8.75 10.05
N PRO A 133 -1.86 9.83 9.80
CA PRO A 133 -1.38 10.15 8.46
C PRO A 133 -0.54 9.06 7.81
N ARG A 134 0.15 8.23 8.61
CA ARG A 134 0.97 7.11 8.11
C ARG A 134 0.08 5.99 7.58
N LEU A 135 -0.94 5.61 8.35
CA LEU A 135 -1.93 4.62 7.90
C LEU A 135 -2.68 5.15 6.67
N LYS A 136 -3.08 6.43 6.69
CA LYS A 136 -3.75 7.07 5.55
C LYS A 136 -2.92 7.00 4.26
N ALA A 137 -1.63 7.26 4.35
CA ALA A 137 -0.73 7.15 3.19
C ALA A 137 -0.67 5.71 2.65
N GLY A 138 -0.57 4.71 3.55
CA GLY A 138 -0.60 3.29 3.18
C GLY A 138 -1.92 2.89 2.51
N VAL A 139 -3.05 3.35 3.05
CA VAL A 139 -4.39 3.09 2.47
C VAL A 139 -4.53 3.69 1.08
N ILE A 140 -4.07 4.93 0.87
CA ILE A 140 -4.08 5.57 -0.45
C ILE A 140 -3.24 4.76 -1.44
N PHE A 141 -2.08 4.28 -1.03
CA PHE A 141 -1.24 3.43 -1.86
C PHE A 141 -1.92 2.11 -2.22
N SER A 142 -2.56 1.43 -1.25
CA SER A 142 -3.32 0.20 -1.50
C SER A 142 -4.49 0.43 -2.47
N LEU A 143 -5.21 1.54 -2.32
CA LEU A 143 -6.28 1.90 -3.27
C LEU A 143 -5.75 2.15 -4.69
N ALA A 144 -4.59 2.77 -4.82
CA ALA A 144 -3.95 2.95 -6.12
C ALA A 144 -3.54 1.61 -6.75
N GLN A 145 -3.04 0.65 -5.94
CA GLN A 145 -2.75 -0.71 -6.42
C GLN A 145 -4.01 -1.44 -6.88
N ILE A 146 -5.11 -1.34 -6.12
CA ILE A 146 -6.40 -1.93 -6.49
C ILE A 146 -6.90 -1.32 -7.80
N ALA A 147 -6.87 0.01 -7.95
CA ALA A 147 -7.29 0.69 -9.17
C ALA A 147 -6.46 0.24 -10.37
N TYR A 148 -5.15 0.12 -10.20
CA TYR A 148 -4.27 -0.35 -11.26
C TYR A 148 -4.55 -1.79 -11.67
N SER A 149 -4.78 -2.70 -10.70
CA SER A 149 -5.06 -4.12 -10.99
C SER A 149 -6.44 -4.35 -11.57
N SER A 150 -7.42 -3.47 -11.29
CA SER A 150 -8.78 -3.55 -11.84
C SER A 150 -8.95 -2.78 -13.16
N GLU A 151 -7.88 -2.19 -13.71
CA GLU A 151 -7.92 -1.33 -14.92
C GLU A 151 -8.91 -0.14 -14.79
N ASP A 152 -9.21 0.27 -13.56
CA ASP A 152 -10.13 1.35 -13.21
C ASP A 152 -9.36 2.71 -13.17
N TYR A 153 -8.87 3.22 -14.33
CA TYR A 153 -8.28 4.57 -14.44
C TYR A 153 -8.98 5.47 -15.40
#